data_14f2d2ec0ed3cd4bb3b614180c412d34
#
_entry.id   14f2d2ec0ed3cd4bb3b614180c412d34
#
_cell.length_a   1.000
_cell.length_b   1.000
_cell.length_c   1.000
_cell.angle_alpha   90.00
_cell.angle_beta   90.00
_cell.angle_gamma   90.00
#
_symmetry.space_group_name_H-M   'P 1'
#
loop_
_entity.id
_entity.type
_entity.pdbx_description
1 polymer ?
#
loop_
_entity_poly.entity_id
_entity_poly.type
_entity_poly.pdbx_seq_one_letter_code
_entity_poly.pdbx_strand_id
1 'polypeptide(L)'
;MFQDTRPAELDASGGEDPWAGFRVTHPGECLALLRQLRDGQMPINLNGPDGSLLTTTMWALDGGSRTMSFAAPPGTPALDRLVEANEAVAVAYMDSVKLQFELERIMLVRGAQASTLQCALPRAIYRFQRRNAYRVRVADRHTPTARMRHPAIPEMMLALRVLDVSIGGCALWLPADHPPLQAGTRITDCAVELDLDTRFRAGLTLQHVTSQGHADAGVRLGCEWHPLGGPAERTLQRWIDQMQKRRRLLSLD
;
A
#
# COMPACT_ATOMS: atom_id res chain seq x y z
N MET A 1 6.11 -4.96 -6.27
CA MET A 1 5.17 -4.45 -5.25
C MET A 1 4.01 -3.83 -6.01
N PHE A 2 2.86 -4.46 -6.06
CA PHE A 2 1.67 -3.82 -6.67
C PHE A 2 1.19 -2.74 -5.72
N GLN A 3 1.51 -1.50 -6.03
CA GLN A 3 0.88 -0.33 -5.44
C GLN A 3 -0.31 0.00 -6.33
N ASP A 4 -1.49 0.15 -5.74
CA ASP A 4 -2.66 0.60 -6.48
C ASP A 4 -2.45 2.07 -6.87
N THR A 5 -2.13 2.28 -8.14
CA THR A 5 -1.87 3.61 -8.70
C THR A 5 -3.15 4.40 -9.00
N ARG A 6 -4.31 3.75 -8.92
CA ARG A 6 -5.60 4.38 -9.15
C ARG A 6 -5.98 5.29 -7.98
N PRO A 7 -6.54 6.47 -8.25
CA PRO A 7 -7.15 7.28 -7.22
C PRO A 7 -8.27 6.53 -6.49
N ALA A 8 -8.44 6.81 -5.19
CA ALA A 8 -9.69 6.48 -4.51
C ALA A 8 -10.74 7.51 -4.94
N GLU A 9 -11.97 7.05 -5.16
CA GLU A 9 -13.11 7.94 -5.39
C GLU A 9 -13.37 8.72 -4.10
N LEU A 10 -13.25 10.03 -4.17
CA LEU A 10 -13.41 10.94 -3.02
C LEU A 10 -14.80 11.58 -2.98
N ASP A 11 -15.62 11.34 -4.01
CA ASP A 11 -16.95 11.95 -4.13
C ASP A 11 -17.91 11.33 -3.11
N ALA A 12 -18.18 12.10 -2.08
CA ALA A 12 -19.30 11.86 -1.18
C ALA A 12 -20.57 12.50 -1.79
N SER A 13 -21.22 11.78 -2.69
CA SER A 13 -22.56 12.17 -3.12
C SER A 13 -23.55 12.02 -1.96
N GLY A 14 -23.72 13.11 -1.18
CA GLY A 14 -24.88 13.32 -0.29
C GLY A 14 -24.77 12.78 1.14
N GLY A 15 -23.62 12.85 1.78
CA GLY A 15 -23.48 12.46 3.18
C GLY A 15 -22.21 13.00 3.84
N GLU A 16 -21.91 12.60 5.08
CA GLU A 16 -20.63 12.85 5.73
C GLU A 16 -19.49 12.31 4.86
N ASP A 17 -18.45 13.10 4.63
CA ASP A 17 -17.26 12.69 3.88
C ASP A 17 -16.60 11.48 4.57
N PRO A 18 -16.67 10.26 4.01
CA PRO A 18 -16.12 9.06 4.65
C PRO A 18 -14.59 9.13 4.75
N TRP A 19 -13.97 10.09 4.08
CA TRP A 19 -12.53 10.30 4.03
C TRP A 19 -12.05 11.46 4.90
N ALA A 20 -12.95 12.16 5.63
CA ALA A 20 -12.63 13.31 6.46
C ALA A 20 -11.49 13.00 7.46
N GLY A 21 -11.48 11.80 8.06
CA GLY A 21 -10.43 11.36 8.98
C GLY A 21 -9.05 11.12 8.34
N PHE A 22 -8.96 11.08 7.01
CA PHE A 22 -7.71 10.91 6.27
C PHE A 22 -7.22 12.20 5.61
N ARG A 23 -8.01 13.29 5.72
CA ARG A 23 -7.77 14.55 5.04
C ARG A 23 -6.87 15.47 5.85
N VAL A 24 -5.70 15.81 5.32
CA VAL A 24 -4.75 16.79 5.86
C VAL A 24 -4.98 18.10 5.11
N THR A 25 -5.37 19.16 5.84
CA THR A 25 -5.66 20.49 5.28
C THR A 25 -4.73 21.57 5.79
N HIS A 26 -4.02 21.31 6.89
CA HIS A 26 -3.09 22.31 7.44
C HIS A 26 -1.92 22.55 6.48
N PRO A 27 -1.69 23.79 6.01
CA PRO A 27 -0.70 24.07 4.97
C PRO A 27 0.72 23.61 5.30
N GLY A 28 1.13 23.74 6.56
CA GLY A 28 2.45 23.29 7.03
C GLY A 28 2.64 21.79 6.95
N GLU A 29 1.59 21.01 7.28
CA GLU A 29 1.61 19.57 7.19
C GLU A 29 1.60 19.09 5.72
N CYS A 30 0.79 19.72 4.88
CA CYS A 30 0.80 19.44 3.44
C CYS A 30 2.19 19.68 2.85
N LEU A 31 2.82 20.81 3.15
CA LEU A 31 4.18 21.11 2.70
C LEU A 31 5.21 20.10 3.23
N ALA A 32 5.08 19.65 4.47
CA ALA A 32 5.97 18.63 5.05
C ALA A 32 5.86 17.30 4.31
N LEU A 33 4.65 16.84 3.99
CA LEU A 33 4.42 15.61 3.21
C LEU A 33 4.99 15.74 1.79
N LEU A 34 4.76 16.86 1.12
CA LEU A 34 5.28 17.11 -0.23
C LEU A 34 6.82 17.20 -0.24
N ARG A 35 7.45 17.80 0.78
CA ARG A 35 8.91 17.78 0.94
C ARG A 35 9.45 16.37 1.07
N GLN A 36 8.82 15.52 1.88
CA GLN A 36 9.23 14.12 2.03
C GLN A 36 9.12 13.36 0.70
N LEU A 37 8.07 13.57 -0.09
CA LEU A 37 7.95 12.98 -1.43
C LEU A 37 9.07 13.44 -2.37
N ARG A 38 9.38 14.75 -2.38
CA ARG A 38 10.45 15.34 -3.19
C ARG A 38 11.83 14.82 -2.77
N ASP A 39 12.15 14.93 -1.49
CA ASP A 39 13.48 14.61 -0.95
C ASP A 39 13.78 13.10 -1.04
N GLY A 40 12.75 12.27 -0.89
CA GLY A 40 12.81 10.82 -1.10
C GLY A 40 12.76 10.40 -2.58
N GLN A 41 12.64 11.32 -3.53
CA GLN A 41 12.47 11.04 -4.96
C GLN A 41 11.41 9.96 -5.21
N MET A 42 10.31 10.02 -4.45
CA MET A 42 9.26 9.01 -4.50
C MET A 42 8.53 9.04 -5.85
N PRO A 43 8.26 7.88 -6.48
CA PRO A 43 7.42 7.83 -7.67
C PRO A 43 6.00 8.35 -7.38
N ILE A 44 5.52 9.23 -8.24
CA ILE A 44 4.18 9.83 -8.17
C ILE A 44 3.46 9.50 -9.48
N ASN A 45 2.27 8.96 -9.36
CA ASN A 45 1.40 8.63 -10.48
C ASN A 45 0.38 9.75 -10.65
N LEU A 46 0.43 10.45 -11.78
CA LEU A 46 -0.53 11.48 -12.16
C LEU A 46 -1.60 10.83 -13.04
N ASN A 47 -2.82 10.86 -12.56
CA ASN A 47 -3.98 10.25 -13.22
C ASN A 47 -4.86 11.36 -13.78
N GLY A 48 -5.02 11.42 -15.09
CA GLY A 48 -5.93 12.34 -15.76
C GLY A 48 -7.38 11.84 -15.75
N PRO A 49 -8.35 12.73 -15.96
CA PRO A 49 -9.78 12.40 -15.98
C PRO A 49 -10.16 11.46 -17.11
N ASP A 50 -9.39 11.45 -18.20
CA ASP A 50 -9.54 10.56 -19.36
C ASP A 50 -8.93 9.16 -19.17
N GLY A 51 -8.39 8.88 -17.96
CA GLY A 51 -7.68 7.64 -17.65
C GLY A 51 -6.20 7.64 -18.07
N SER A 52 -5.67 8.77 -18.55
CA SER A 52 -4.23 8.90 -18.81
C SER A 52 -3.43 8.77 -17.51
N LEU A 53 -2.28 8.12 -17.61
CA LEU A 53 -1.39 7.87 -16.47
C LEU A 53 0.04 8.29 -16.82
N LEU A 54 0.63 9.15 -16.00
CA LEU A 54 2.03 9.54 -16.07
C LEU A 54 2.71 9.24 -14.72
N THR A 55 3.73 8.39 -14.74
CA THR A 55 4.59 8.18 -13.56
C THR A 55 5.78 9.14 -13.63
N THR A 56 5.97 9.92 -12.58
CA THR A 56 7.01 10.95 -12.50
C THR A 56 7.54 11.09 -11.08
N THR A 57 8.46 12.04 -10.86
CA THR A 57 8.96 12.46 -9.54
C THR A 57 8.82 13.96 -9.38
N MET A 58 8.69 14.41 -8.13
CA MET A 58 8.66 15.84 -7.82
C MET A 58 10.06 16.43 -7.97
N TRP A 59 10.20 17.44 -8.84
CA TRP A 59 11.44 18.16 -9.10
C TRP A 59 11.67 19.30 -8.12
N ALA A 60 10.65 20.17 -7.96
CA ALA A 60 10.74 21.35 -7.13
C ALA A 60 9.46 21.59 -6.34
N LEU A 61 9.59 22.25 -5.21
CA LEU A 61 8.51 22.67 -4.33
C LEU A 61 8.81 24.08 -3.82
N ASP A 62 7.98 25.03 -4.16
CA ASP A 62 8.06 26.42 -3.71
C ASP A 62 6.85 26.81 -2.87
N GLY A 63 7.07 26.95 -1.56
CA GLY A 63 6.04 27.35 -0.63
C GLY A 63 5.65 28.84 -0.75
N GLY A 64 6.55 29.70 -1.25
CA GLY A 64 6.31 31.13 -1.41
C GLY A 64 5.39 31.42 -2.60
N SER A 65 5.70 30.89 -3.76
CA SER A 65 4.85 30.99 -4.96
C SER A 65 3.66 30.02 -4.94
N ARG A 66 3.60 29.13 -3.95
CA ARG A 66 2.60 28.06 -3.82
C ARG A 66 2.52 27.17 -5.04
N THR A 67 3.68 26.77 -5.57
CA THR A 67 3.79 25.90 -6.74
C THR A 67 4.63 24.68 -6.45
N MET A 68 4.41 23.63 -7.23
CA MET A 68 5.24 22.44 -7.29
C MET A 68 5.48 22.04 -8.74
N SER A 69 6.60 21.37 -8.99
CA SER A 69 6.97 20.94 -10.33
C SER A 69 7.38 19.48 -10.34
N PHE A 70 6.97 18.78 -11.39
CA PHE A 70 7.30 17.39 -11.65
C PHE A 70 8.18 17.28 -12.88
N ALA A 71 8.98 16.23 -12.96
CA ALA A 71 9.73 15.92 -14.16
C ALA A 71 8.74 15.60 -15.31
N ALA A 72 8.96 16.21 -16.48
CA ALA A 72 8.11 16.05 -17.64
C ALA A 72 8.92 15.48 -18.81
N PRO A 73 8.99 14.13 -18.98
CA PRO A 73 9.72 13.54 -20.08
C PRO A 73 9.06 13.92 -21.42
N PRO A 74 9.84 14.44 -22.39
CA PRO A 74 9.30 14.89 -23.66
C PRO A 74 8.73 13.72 -24.48
N GLY A 75 7.72 14.01 -25.31
CA GLY A 75 7.13 13.02 -26.21
C GLY A 75 6.24 11.97 -25.55
N THR A 76 5.77 12.24 -24.35
CA THR A 76 4.85 11.34 -23.63
C THR A 76 3.38 11.78 -23.89
N PRO A 77 2.56 11.00 -24.60
CA PRO A 77 1.17 11.41 -24.93
C PRO A 77 0.30 11.67 -23.69
N ALA A 78 0.58 11.01 -22.57
CA ALA A 78 -0.11 11.25 -21.32
C ALA A 78 0.17 12.66 -20.77
N LEU A 79 1.37 13.21 -21.00
CA LEU A 79 1.74 14.54 -20.57
C LEU A 79 0.87 15.62 -21.26
N ASP A 80 0.70 15.52 -22.58
CA ASP A 80 -0.09 16.47 -23.34
C ASP A 80 -1.56 16.46 -22.89
N ARG A 81 -2.11 15.27 -22.66
CA ARG A 81 -3.48 15.10 -22.15
C ARG A 81 -3.68 15.69 -20.75
N LEU A 82 -2.71 15.53 -19.85
CA LEU A 82 -2.76 16.14 -18.50
C LEU A 82 -2.74 17.67 -18.57
N VAL A 83 -1.95 18.24 -19.49
CA VAL A 83 -1.89 19.70 -19.72
C VAL A 83 -3.21 20.21 -20.30
N GLU A 84 -3.78 19.49 -21.27
CA GLU A 84 -5.09 19.84 -21.88
C GLU A 84 -6.23 19.77 -20.87
N ALA A 85 -6.26 18.74 -20.02
CA ALA A 85 -7.26 18.59 -18.98
C ALA A 85 -7.13 19.67 -17.88
N ASN A 86 -5.92 20.20 -17.67
CA ASN A 86 -5.58 21.18 -16.63
C ASN A 86 -5.92 20.73 -15.19
N GLU A 87 -6.17 19.44 -15.01
CA GLU A 87 -6.46 18.79 -13.74
C GLU A 87 -5.95 17.34 -13.75
N ALA A 88 -5.54 16.83 -12.59
CA ALA A 88 -5.15 15.45 -12.40
C ALA A 88 -5.25 15.08 -10.93
N VAL A 89 -5.25 13.77 -10.66
CA VAL A 89 -5.11 13.25 -9.30
C VAL A 89 -3.75 12.58 -9.14
N ALA A 90 -2.94 13.11 -8.24
CA ALA A 90 -1.65 12.53 -7.88
C ALA A 90 -1.81 11.43 -6.83
N VAL A 91 -1.18 10.29 -7.07
CA VAL A 91 -1.11 9.17 -6.12
C VAL A 91 0.35 8.80 -5.90
N ALA A 92 0.77 8.83 -4.66
CA ALA A 92 2.11 8.43 -4.23
C ALA A 92 2.05 7.48 -3.03
N TYR A 93 3.16 6.81 -2.76
CA TYR A 93 3.28 5.94 -1.59
C TYR A 93 4.52 6.30 -0.79
N MET A 94 4.33 6.55 0.49
CA MET A 94 5.38 6.80 1.46
C MET A 94 5.24 5.79 2.60
N ASP A 95 6.24 4.95 2.83
CA ASP A 95 6.22 3.89 3.85
C ASP A 95 4.94 3.02 3.83
N SER A 96 4.46 2.70 2.63
CA SER A 96 3.21 1.96 2.40
C SER A 96 1.92 2.73 2.76
N VAL A 97 2.01 4.01 3.05
CA VAL A 97 0.87 4.93 3.18
C VAL A 97 0.59 5.53 1.82
N LYS A 98 -0.64 5.38 1.34
CA LYS A 98 -1.08 6.04 0.10
C LYS A 98 -1.36 7.51 0.39
N LEU A 99 -0.72 8.38 -0.37
CA LEU A 99 -1.01 9.81 -0.42
C LEU A 99 -1.74 10.09 -1.72
N GLN A 100 -2.81 10.86 -1.66
CA GLN A 100 -3.58 11.29 -2.82
C GLN A 100 -3.91 12.77 -2.69
N PHE A 101 -3.73 13.52 -3.78
CA PHE A 101 -4.06 14.94 -3.83
C PHE A 101 -4.36 15.38 -5.25
N GLU A 102 -5.18 16.41 -5.36
CA GLU A 102 -5.58 17.00 -6.63
C GLU A 102 -4.51 17.97 -7.13
N LEU A 103 -4.32 17.99 -8.43
CA LEU A 103 -3.48 18.93 -9.17
C LEU A 103 -4.36 19.86 -9.98
N GLU A 104 -4.18 21.15 -9.78
CA GLU A 104 -4.84 22.21 -10.51
C GLU A 104 -3.80 23.13 -11.19
N ARG A 105 -4.19 23.82 -12.25
CA ARG A 105 -3.35 24.78 -12.99
C ARG A 105 -2.07 24.12 -13.52
N ILE A 106 -2.28 23.08 -14.28
CA ILE A 106 -1.19 22.29 -14.85
C ILE A 106 -0.63 23.02 -16.07
N MET A 107 0.67 23.36 -16.01
CA MET A 107 1.40 24.01 -17.11
C MET A 107 2.67 23.24 -17.43
N LEU A 108 2.92 23.05 -18.73
CA LEU A 108 4.21 22.53 -19.21
C LEU A 108 5.20 23.69 -19.38
N VAL A 109 6.23 23.72 -18.55
CA VAL A 109 7.33 24.66 -18.67
C VAL A 109 8.48 23.98 -19.41
N ARG A 110 8.78 24.47 -20.61
CA ARG A 110 9.85 23.94 -21.46
C ARG A 110 11.13 24.73 -21.22
N GLY A 111 12.15 24.06 -20.70
CA GLY A 111 13.50 24.60 -20.53
C GLY A 111 14.42 24.11 -21.66
N ALA A 112 15.61 24.68 -21.73
CA ALA A 112 16.60 24.33 -22.76
C ALA A 112 17.11 22.88 -22.65
N GLN A 113 17.15 22.31 -21.45
CA GLN A 113 17.68 20.97 -21.18
C GLN A 113 16.63 19.99 -20.66
N ALA A 114 15.58 20.47 -20.01
CA ALA A 114 14.52 19.66 -19.45
C ALA A 114 13.19 20.40 -19.44
N SER A 115 12.10 19.65 -19.48
CA SER A 115 10.74 20.19 -19.28
C SER A 115 10.23 19.79 -17.92
N THR A 116 9.40 20.65 -17.33
CA THR A 116 8.75 20.38 -16.05
C THR A 116 7.25 20.64 -16.14
N LEU A 117 6.47 19.85 -15.45
CA LEU A 117 5.05 20.06 -15.27
C LEU A 117 4.85 20.85 -13.98
N GLN A 118 4.46 22.11 -14.09
CA GLN A 118 4.22 23.00 -12.95
C GLN A 118 2.74 23.05 -12.60
N CYS A 119 2.42 23.00 -11.30
CA CYS A 119 1.04 23.10 -10.81
C CYS A 119 0.97 23.87 -9.49
N ALA A 120 -0.25 24.27 -9.11
CA ALA A 120 -0.50 24.84 -7.79
C ALA A 120 -0.30 23.80 -6.67
N LEU A 121 0.03 24.28 -5.46
CA LEU A 121 0.00 23.41 -4.28
C LEU A 121 -1.43 22.93 -4.01
N PRO A 122 -1.60 21.66 -3.62
CA PRO A 122 -2.92 21.12 -3.30
C PRO A 122 -3.51 21.79 -2.06
N ARG A 123 -4.83 21.91 -2.02
CA ARG A 123 -5.57 22.43 -0.86
C ARG A 123 -5.63 21.41 0.28
N ALA A 124 -5.58 20.14 -0.04
CA ALA A 124 -5.61 19.03 0.89
C ALA A 124 -4.83 17.84 0.35
N ILE A 125 -4.31 17.02 1.25
CA ILE A 125 -3.69 15.73 0.94
C ILE A 125 -4.43 14.68 1.73
N TYR A 126 -4.94 13.64 1.03
CA TYR A 126 -5.51 12.47 1.68
C TYR A 126 -4.40 11.47 1.99
N ARG A 127 -4.26 11.16 3.29
CA ARG A 127 -3.28 10.23 3.81
C ARG A 127 -3.96 8.93 4.22
N PHE A 128 -4.11 7.97 3.32
CA PHE A 128 -4.81 6.71 3.56
C PHE A 128 -3.96 5.74 4.38
N GLN A 129 -3.89 5.99 5.66
CA GLN A 129 -3.29 5.07 6.64
C GLN A 129 -4.38 4.09 7.13
N ARG A 130 -4.70 3.07 6.32
CA ARG A 130 -5.69 2.04 6.68
C ARG A 130 -5.15 0.97 7.63
N ARG A 131 -3.83 0.93 7.83
CA ARG A 131 -3.18 -0.11 8.63
C ARG A 131 -2.74 0.45 9.96
N ASN A 132 -3.30 -0.08 11.04
CA ASN A 132 -2.90 0.28 12.40
C ASN A 132 -1.66 -0.49 12.87
N ALA A 133 -1.19 -1.48 12.08
CA ALA A 133 -0.07 -2.32 12.44
C ALA A 133 0.93 -2.49 11.28
N TYR A 134 2.20 -2.48 11.64
CA TYR A 134 3.28 -2.76 10.70
C TYR A 134 3.20 -4.21 10.21
N ARG A 135 3.38 -4.41 8.89
CA ARG A 135 3.42 -5.73 8.26
C ARG A 135 4.83 -6.08 7.84
N VAL A 136 5.29 -7.21 8.31
CA VAL A 136 6.57 -7.78 7.90
C VAL A 136 6.33 -8.72 6.72
N ARG A 137 6.96 -8.47 5.58
CA ARG A 137 7.07 -9.45 4.51
C ARG A 137 8.07 -10.49 4.90
N VAL A 138 7.69 -11.73 4.73
CA VAL A 138 8.59 -12.84 4.98
C VAL A 138 9.45 -13.07 3.75
N ALA A 139 10.78 -13.13 3.94
CA ALA A 139 11.73 -13.39 2.86
C ALA A 139 11.62 -14.86 2.41
N ASP A 140 11.83 -15.11 1.11
CA ASP A 140 11.69 -16.43 0.49
C ASP A 140 12.67 -17.50 1.02
N ARG A 141 13.69 -17.11 1.79
CA ARG A 141 14.69 -18.02 2.38
C ARG A 141 14.15 -18.89 3.52
N HIS A 142 13.09 -18.45 4.17
CA HIS A 142 12.37 -19.24 5.16
C HIS A 142 10.96 -19.44 4.63
N THR A 143 10.46 -20.64 4.61
CA THR A 143 9.09 -20.95 4.21
C THR A 143 8.16 -20.95 5.41
N PRO A 144 7.79 -19.77 5.96
CA PRO A 144 6.86 -19.73 7.06
C PRO A 144 5.52 -20.28 6.61
N THR A 145 4.97 -21.13 7.43
CA THR A 145 3.73 -21.86 7.12
C THR A 145 2.65 -21.63 8.15
N ALA A 146 1.43 -21.64 7.68
CA ALA A 146 0.22 -21.70 8.49
C ALA A 146 -0.49 -23.01 8.19
N ARG A 147 -0.65 -23.86 9.20
CA ARG A 147 -1.29 -25.18 9.07
C ARG A 147 -2.65 -25.15 9.74
N MET A 148 -3.69 -25.54 8.99
CA MET A 148 -5.07 -25.54 9.45
C MET A 148 -5.89 -26.61 8.73
N ARG A 149 -7.00 -27.01 9.32
CA ARG A 149 -7.99 -27.85 8.62
C ARG A 149 -8.81 -27.01 7.66
N HIS A 150 -9.12 -27.57 6.49
CA HIS A 150 -10.03 -26.90 5.56
C HIS A 150 -11.44 -26.83 6.18
N PRO A 151 -12.05 -25.63 6.30
CA PRO A 151 -13.31 -25.46 7.05
C PRO A 151 -14.50 -26.25 6.48
N ALA A 152 -14.52 -26.47 5.15
CA ALA A 152 -15.58 -27.27 4.50
C ALA A 152 -15.18 -28.73 4.26
N ILE A 153 -13.92 -29.12 4.49
CA ILE A 153 -13.40 -30.48 4.28
C ILE A 153 -12.51 -30.82 5.48
N PRO A 154 -13.07 -31.21 6.63
CA PRO A 154 -12.33 -31.37 7.89
C PRO A 154 -11.18 -32.39 7.85
N GLU A 155 -11.22 -33.36 6.92
CA GLU A 155 -10.17 -34.35 6.70
C GLU A 155 -8.94 -33.76 6.02
N MET A 156 -9.12 -32.63 5.32
CA MET A 156 -8.06 -31.98 4.56
C MET A 156 -7.25 -31.03 5.44
N MET A 157 -5.94 -31.27 5.52
CA MET A 157 -4.98 -30.37 6.14
C MET A 157 -4.38 -29.43 5.08
N LEU A 158 -4.49 -28.13 5.31
CA LEU A 158 -3.84 -27.11 4.51
C LEU A 158 -2.51 -26.71 5.17
N ALA A 159 -1.46 -26.58 4.36
CA ALA A 159 -0.17 -26.00 4.75
C ALA A 159 0.13 -24.84 3.82
N LEU A 160 -0.29 -23.64 4.21
CA LEU A 160 -0.23 -22.44 3.36
C LEU A 160 1.00 -21.61 3.70
N ARG A 161 1.65 -21.08 2.66
CA ARG A 161 2.78 -20.15 2.83
C ARG A 161 2.28 -18.82 3.40
N VAL A 162 2.97 -18.30 4.42
CA VAL A 162 2.74 -16.95 4.95
C VAL A 162 3.51 -15.94 4.10
N LEU A 163 2.81 -14.97 3.53
CA LEU A 163 3.37 -13.93 2.67
C LEU A 163 3.81 -12.70 3.45
N ASP A 164 2.99 -12.28 4.38
CA ASP A 164 3.28 -11.22 5.34
C ASP A 164 2.51 -11.45 6.65
N VAL A 165 3.00 -10.84 7.72
CA VAL A 165 2.40 -10.93 9.05
C VAL A 165 2.51 -9.60 9.79
N SER A 166 1.51 -9.32 10.61
CA SER A 166 1.42 -8.19 11.54
C SER A 166 0.78 -8.65 12.84
N ILE A 167 0.79 -7.79 13.85
CA ILE A 167 0.11 -8.10 15.12
C ILE A 167 -1.40 -8.30 14.96
N GLY A 168 -2.04 -7.69 13.94
CA GLY A 168 -3.47 -7.81 13.67
C GLY A 168 -3.85 -8.93 12.69
N GLY A 169 -2.91 -9.57 12.01
CA GLY A 169 -3.25 -10.58 11.00
C GLY A 169 -2.11 -10.99 10.10
N CYS A 170 -2.40 -11.84 9.11
CA CYS A 170 -1.44 -12.30 8.14
C CYS A 170 -2.02 -12.36 6.72
N ALA A 171 -1.15 -12.53 5.74
CA ALA A 171 -1.53 -12.93 4.40
C ALA A 171 -0.98 -14.32 4.09
N LEU A 172 -1.84 -15.18 3.54
CA LEU A 172 -1.51 -16.54 3.16
C LEU A 172 -1.63 -16.71 1.65
N TRP A 173 -0.88 -17.64 1.11
CA TRP A 173 -0.97 -18.06 -0.28
C TRP A 173 -1.74 -19.37 -0.37
N LEU A 174 -2.87 -19.37 -1.11
CA LEU A 174 -3.63 -20.57 -1.44
C LEU A 174 -3.37 -20.89 -2.92
N PRO A 175 -2.68 -22.00 -3.22
CA PRO A 175 -2.49 -22.47 -4.59
C PRO A 175 -3.80 -22.82 -5.28
N ALA A 176 -3.84 -22.74 -6.63
CA ALA A 176 -5.06 -22.97 -7.40
C ALA A 176 -5.54 -24.44 -7.40
N ASP A 177 -4.67 -25.38 -7.06
CA ASP A 177 -4.97 -26.81 -6.92
C ASP A 177 -5.67 -27.16 -5.60
N HIS A 178 -5.87 -26.18 -4.72
CA HIS A 178 -6.57 -26.35 -3.46
C HIS A 178 -8.03 -25.87 -3.56
N PRO A 179 -8.96 -26.48 -2.80
CA PRO A 179 -10.33 -26.01 -2.71
C PRO A 179 -10.39 -24.54 -2.28
N PRO A 180 -11.29 -23.71 -2.87
CA PRO A 180 -11.34 -22.29 -2.58
C PRO A 180 -11.83 -22.01 -1.18
N LEU A 181 -11.25 -20.96 -0.56
CA LEU A 181 -11.69 -20.40 0.69
C LEU A 181 -12.37 -19.04 0.44
N GLN A 182 -13.47 -18.77 1.13
CA GLN A 182 -14.25 -17.56 0.95
C GLN A 182 -13.96 -16.51 2.05
N ALA A 183 -14.11 -15.24 1.72
CA ALA A 183 -14.11 -14.16 2.71
C ALA A 183 -15.22 -14.40 3.75
N GLY A 184 -14.97 -14.04 5.01
CA GLY A 184 -15.85 -14.32 6.14
C GLY A 184 -15.63 -15.70 6.78
N THR A 185 -14.87 -16.60 6.16
CA THR A 185 -14.56 -17.92 6.73
C THR A 185 -13.77 -17.78 8.02
N ARG A 186 -14.25 -18.43 9.09
CA ARG A 186 -13.57 -18.50 10.39
C ARG A 186 -12.85 -19.82 10.54
N ILE A 187 -11.60 -19.75 10.98
CA ILE A 187 -10.76 -20.88 11.30
C ILE A 187 -10.37 -20.75 12.78
N THR A 188 -10.81 -21.68 13.60
CA THR A 188 -10.65 -21.58 15.05
C THR A 188 -9.25 -21.95 15.52
N ASP A 189 -8.53 -22.75 14.73
CA ASP A 189 -7.24 -23.29 15.11
C ASP A 189 -6.29 -23.37 13.91
N CYS A 190 -5.29 -22.52 13.92
CA CYS A 190 -4.22 -22.46 12.94
C CYS A 190 -2.87 -22.48 13.66
N ALA A 191 -2.03 -23.45 13.31
CA ALA A 191 -0.65 -23.50 13.77
C ALA A 191 0.24 -22.68 12.84
N VAL A 192 0.83 -21.60 13.34
CA VAL A 192 1.69 -20.69 12.58
C VAL A 192 3.14 -20.93 12.97
N GLU A 193 3.99 -21.14 11.97
CA GLU A 193 5.43 -21.29 12.11
C GLU A 193 6.11 -20.26 11.22
N LEU A 194 6.74 -19.25 11.84
CA LEU A 194 7.40 -18.15 11.13
C LEU A 194 8.88 -18.41 10.89
N ASP A 195 9.52 -19.08 11.84
CA ASP A 195 10.89 -19.61 11.78
C ASP A 195 11.04 -20.77 12.77
N LEU A 196 12.29 -21.25 12.98
CA LEU A 196 12.58 -22.40 13.84
C LEU A 196 12.15 -22.17 15.31
N ASP A 197 12.23 -20.91 15.78
CA ASP A 197 12.02 -20.54 17.18
C ASP A 197 10.66 -19.86 17.40
N THR A 198 9.99 -19.43 16.34
CA THR A 198 8.76 -18.65 16.42
C THR A 198 7.56 -19.45 15.91
N ARG A 199 6.86 -20.06 16.87
CA ARG A 199 5.65 -20.85 16.64
C ARG A 199 4.56 -20.45 17.60
N PHE A 200 3.33 -20.38 17.12
CA PHE A 200 2.15 -20.12 17.94
C PHE A 200 0.88 -20.68 17.29
N ARG A 201 -0.20 -20.75 18.07
CA ARG A 201 -1.53 -21.11 17.56
C ARG A 201 -2.45 -19.90 17.68
N ALA A 202 -3.29 -19.71 16.67
CA ALA A 202 -4.25 -18.62 16.63
C ALA A 202 -5.49 -19.03 15.83
N GLY A 203 -6.64 -18.51 16.21
CA GLY A 203 -7.79 -18.46 15.31
C GLY A 203 -7.62 -17.30 14.33
N LEU A 204 -8.28 -17.39 13.17
CA LEU A 204 -8.28 -16.32 12.19
C LEU A 204 -9.60 -16.26 11.41
N THR A 205 -9.90 -15.07 10.86
CA THR A 205 -11.00 -14.86 9.93
C THR A 205 -10.43 -14.38 8.58
N LEU A 206 -10.86 -14.99 7.49
CA LEU A 206 -10.52 -14.52 6.14
C LEU A 206 -11.30 -13.24 5.85
N GLN A 207 -10.60 -12.13 5.65
CA GLN A 207 -11.21 -10.83 5.32
C GLN A 207 -11.27 -10.58 3.82
N HIS A 208 -10.23 -11.01 3.07
CA HIS A 208 -10.11 -10.74 1.65
C HIS A 208 -9.52 -11.92 0.90
N VAL A 209 -10.03 -12.18 -0.30
CA VAL A 209 -9.47 -13.11 -1.28
C VAL A 209 -9.14 -12.29 -2.53
N THR A 210 -7.86 -12.27 -2.93
CA THR A 210 -7.40 -11.46 -4.07
C THR A 210 -6.61 -12.32 -5.03
N SER A 211 -7.02 -12.37 -6.30
CA SER A 211 -6.25 -12.99 -7.36
C SER A 211 -4.99 -12.18 -7.63
N GLN A 212 -3.83 -12.83 -7.67
CA GLN A 212 -2.59 -12.20 -8.13
C GLN A 212 -2.37 -12.63 -9.58
N GLY A 213 -2.27 -11.62 -10.49
CA GLY A 213 -2.19 -11.89 -11.92
C GLY A 213 -0.96 -12.70 -12.34
N HIS A 214 -1.16 -13.55 -13.29
CA HIS A 214 -0.35 -14.12 -14.38
C HIS A 214 0.92 -14.95 -14.10
N ALA A 215 1.59 -14.93 -12.96
CA ALA A 215 2.83 -15.72 -12.80
C ALA A 215 2.68 -16.97 -11.91
N ASP A 216 1.83 -16.91 -10.87
CA ASP A 216 1.58 -18.03 -9.96
C ASP A 216 0.08 -18.31 -9.90
N ALA A 217 -0.32 -19.51 -10.31
CA ALA A 217 -1.72 -19.94 -10.21
C ALA A 217 -2.13 -20.08 -8.73
N GLY A 218 -2.86 -19.11 -8.19
CA GLY A 218 -3.33 -19.11 -6.82
C GLY A 218 -3.91 -17.76 -6.38
N VAL A 219 -4.35 -17.70 -5.13
CA VAL A 219 -4.96 -16.49 -4.53
C VAL A 219 -4.28 -16.11 -3.22
N ARG A 220 -4.23 -14.82 -2.97
CA ARG A 220 -3.81 -14.25 -1.70
C ARG A 220 -5.01 -14.15 -0.77
N LEU A 221 -4.89 -14.73 0.41
CA LEU A 221 -5.87 -14.65 1.49
C LEU A 221 -5.39 -13.61 2.51
N GLY A 222 -6.15 -12.55 2.73
CA GLY A 222 -5.94 -11.60 3.83
C GLY A 222 -6.71 -12.06 5.06
N CYS A 223 -6.00 -12.32 6.16
CA CYS A 223 -6.56 -12.89 7.38
C CYS A 223 -6.36 -11.94 8.57
N GLU A 224 -7.35 -11.86 9.44
CA GLU A 224 -7.30 -11.19 10.72
C GLU A 224 -7.23 -12.23 11.84
N TRP A 225 -6.34 -12.01 12.82
CA TRP A 225 -6.27 -12.90 13.98
C TRP A 225 -7.50 -12.72 14.87
N HIS A 226 -8.04 -13.81 15.40
CA HIS A 226 -8.84 -13.73 16.62
C HIS A 226 -7.95 -13.22 17.76
N PRO A 227 -8.52 -12.68 18.85
CA PRO A 227 -7.71 -12.18 19.95
C PRO A 227 -6.64 -13.18 20.36
N LEU A 228 -5.38 -12.78 20.21
CA LEU A 228 -4.23 -13.61 20.56
C LEU A 228 -4.12 -13.70 22.08
N GLY A 229 -3.85 -14.90 22.59
CA GLY A 229 -3.47 -15.03 23.98
C GLY A 229 -2.11 -14.35 24.24
N GLY A 230 -1.90 -13.83 25.44
CA GLY A 230 -0.70 -13.05 25.78
C GLY A 230 0.65 -13.69 25.42
N PRO A 231 0.85 -15.02 25.56
CA PRO A 231 2.08 -15.66 25.09
C PRO A 231 2.29 -15.60 23.58
N ALA A 232 1.23 -15.86 22.78
CA ALA A 232 1.28 -15.82 21.32
C ALA A 232 1.54 -14.40 20.83
N GLU A 233 0.84 -13.41 21.40
CA GLU A 233 1.01 -11.99 21.09
C GLU A 233 2.45 -11.52 21.35
N ARG A 234 3.01 -11.83 22.51
CA ARG A 234 4.42 -11.48 22.84
C ARG A 234 5.43 -12.17 21.92
N THR A 235 5.17 -13.41 21.52
CA THR A 235 6.03 -14.15 20.60
C THR A 235 6.02 -13.51 19.23
N LEU A 236 4.84 -13.18 18.72
CA LEU A 236 4.65 -12.52 17.44
C LEU A 236 5.25 -11.10 17.43
N GLN A 237 5.01 -10.30 18.47
CA GLN A 237 5.56 -8.95 18.58
C GLN A 237 7.09 -8.95 18.57
N ARG A 238 7.72 -9.83 19.34
CA ARG A 238 9.20 -9.96 19.34
C ARG A 238 9.75 -10.31 17.96
N TRP A 239 9.09 -11.21 17.26
CA TRP A 239 9.51 -11.57 15.91
C TRP A 239 9.38 -10.38 14.95
N ILE A 240 8.27 -9.64 14.99
CA ILE A 240 8.06 -8.41 14.19
C ILE A 240 9.18 -7.40 14.46
N ASP A 241 9.49 -7.13 15.72
CA ASP A 241 10.53 -6.18 16.12
C ASP A 241 11.92 -6.59 15.62
N GLN A 242 12.24 -7.89 15.68
CA GLN A 242 13.50 -8.43 15.15
C GLN A 242 13.59 -8.25 13.63
N MET A 243 12.51 -8.53 12.90
CA MET A 243 12.48 -8.37 11.45
C MET A 243 12.59 -6.90 11.04
N GLN A 244 11.97 -5.99 11.79
CA GLN A 244 12.12 -4.54 11.58
C GLN A 244 13.58 -4.09 11.76
N LYS A 245 14.24 -4.55 12.83
CA LYS A 245 15.65 -4.23 13.08
C LYS A 245 16.55 -4.75 11.96
N ARG A 246 16.37 -6.00 11.53
CA ARG A 246 17.13 -6.60 10.42
C ARG A 246 16.95 -5.80 9.12
N ARG A 247 15.73 -5.38 8.79
CA ARG A 247 15.46 -4.61 7.59
C ARG A 247 16.11 -3.23 7.62
N ARG A 248 16.12 -2.54 8.76
CA ARG A 248 16.79 -1.24 8.91
C ARG A 248 18.30 -1.36 8.69
N LEU A 249 18.93 -2.42 9.22
CA LEU A 249 20.37 -2.65 9.01
C LEU A 249 20.70 -2.88 7.53
N LEU A 250 19.88 -3.65 6.80
CA LEU A 250 20.06 -3.93 5.37
C LEU A 250 19.73 -2.74 4.45
N SER A 251 19.09 -1.69 4.94
CA SER A 251 18.80 -0.46 4.17
C SER A 251 19.83 0.64 4.36
N LEU A 252 20.86 0.42 5.17
CA LEU A 252 21.96 1.35 5.44
C LEU A 252 23.24 0.98 4.67
N ASP A 253 23.24 -0.18 4.01
CA ASP A 253 24.28 -0.62 3.05
C ASP A 253 23.80 -0.37 1.60
#